data_bb8619532514112a2ca41a1b3ecc7159
#
_entry.id   bb8619532514112a2ca41a1b3ecc7159
#
_cell.length_a   1.000
_cell.length_b   1.000
_cell.length_c   1.000
_cell.angle_alpha   90.00
_cell.angle_beta   90.00
_cell.angle_gamma   90.00
#
_symmetry.space_group_name_H-M   'P 1'
#
loop_
_entity.id
_entity.type
_entity.pdbx_description
1 polymer ?
#
loop_
_entity_poly.entity_id
_entity_poly.type
_entity_poly.pdbx_seq_one_letter_code
_entity_poly.pdbx_strand_id
1 'polypeptide(L)'
;EYLENGGVKKIPFPDLLEDLILVKNGPDGKVDPETVSPRVNAMMLALLGSHSMPPPYSTEFASEYKSTLQKWNSFAQENIDTEEQFDKIYDEYKAKTDTLFRGQREAKWRLYNKLQRHWISDEYFNAETNFEDFVSKLVDIGKNDYADNIVEILKTNHVDTLNPISVLSFLQHHNCPTPLLDWTYSFQNAVYFALDGLQPNQGTIEIEDYCSVYFIEEEYFQEGNLRNIIEDVIESMQEEELKKMIKMVANGDEKKRVAMEIHFAGRKALDITRVNGSGLITKMTMIYNLINFPMAYFSDRNIDTGTHFSLNNSHNILNQQGVFLWNAHPTKPIELIGDEMYKETKSLQEAREYSFCSCFNIHKSLEGHIRKRLEEDGITKEFIYPTPDINTWEVFEKSKKQ
;
A
#
# COMPACT_ATOMS: atom_id res chain seq x y z
N GLU A 1 -0.94 20.72 20.82
CA GLU A 1 -0.64 19.29 21.08
C GLU A 1 -0.23 18.58 19.80
N TYR A 2 -1.05 18.68 18.74
CA TYR A 2 -0.76 18.10 17.43
C TYR A 2 0.55 18.61 16.81
N LEU A 3 0.77 19.92 16.87
CA LEU A 3 1.99 20.55 16.36
C LEU A 3 3.19 20.36 17.28
N GLU A 4 2.96 20.34 18.59
CA GLU A 4 4.00 20.15 19.61
C GLU A 4 4.58 18.72 19.60
N ASN A 5 3.79 17.72 19.21
CA ASN A 5 4.16 16.31 19.20
C ASN A 5 4.45 15.74 17.80
N GLY A 6 4.78 16.58 16.82
CA GLY A 6 5.10 16.11 15.48
C GLY A 6 3.90 15.69 14.64
N GLY A 7 2.68 16.04 15.03
CA GLY A 7 1.53 15.91 14.15
C GLY A 7 0.83 14.57 14.11
N VAL A 8 0.98 13.77 15.13
CA VAL A 8 0.41 12.40 15.17
C VAL A 8 -1.11 12.38 15.35
N LYS A 9 -1.71 13.42 15.90
CA LYS A 9 -3.18 13.47 16.15
C LYS A 9 -3.82 14.65 15.44
N LYS A 10 -5.03 14.45 14.92
CA LYS A 10 -5.85 15.55 14.37
C LYS A 10 -6.25 16.51 15.47
N ILE A 11 -6.21 17.83 15.17
CA ILE A 11 -6.56 18.87 16.13
C ILE A 11 -8.07 18.82 16.41
N PRO A 12 -8.53 18.68 17.65
CA PRO A 12 -9.95 18.75 17.97
C PRO A 12 -10.55 20.11 17.57
N PHE A 13 -11.72 20.07 16.93
CA PHE A 13 -12.37 21.30 16.45
C PHE A 13 -12.70 22.32 17.55
N PRO A 14 -13.08 21.93 18.80
CA PRO A 14 -13.29 22.87 19.89
C PRO A 14 -12.06 23.72 20.23
N ASP A 15 -10.87 23.11 20.30
CA ASP A 15 -9.63 23.81 20.61
C ASP A 15 -9.22 24.80 19.50
N LEU A 16 -9.56 24.47 18.26
CA LEU A 16 -9.35 25.34 17.11
C LEU A 16 -10.24 26.57 17.12
N LEU A 17 -11.48 26.46 17.61
CA LEU A 17 -12.41 27.57 17.75
C LEU A 17 -11.92 28.59 18.79
N GLU A 18 -11.36 28.13 19.91
CA GLU A 18 -10.77 29.00 20.92
C GLU A 18 -9.59 29.75 20.35
N ASP A 19 -8.70 29.10 19.63
CA ASP A 19 -7.55 29.71 18.98
C ASP A 19 -7.96 30.76 17.91
N LEU A 20 -9.02 30.47 17.14
CA LEU A 20 -9.55 31.41 16.14
C LEU A 20 -10.11 32.67 16.74
N ILE A 21 -10.71 32.61 17.92
CA ILE A 21 -11.25 33.79 18.66
C ILE A 21 -10.13 34.74 19.13
N LEU A 22 -8.93 34.21 19.31
CA LEU A 22 -7.76 35.00 19.73
C LEU A 22 -7.09 35.76 18.58
N VAL A 23 -7.40 35.44 17.33
CA VAL A 23 -6.86 36.13 16.16
C VAL A 23 -7.37 37.56 16.11
N LYS A 24 -6.46 38.54 16.03
CA LYS A 24 -6.77 39.98 15.97
C LYS A 24 -6.33 40.59 14.65
N ASN A 25 -6.97 41.67 14.28
CA ASN A 25 -6.50 42.48 13.16
C ASN A 25 -5.57 43.57 13.66
N GLY A 26 -4.48 43.78 12.97
CA GLY A 26 -3.56 44.89 13.19
C GLY A 26 -4.16 46.23 12.73
N PRO A 27 -3.42 47.34 12.94
CA PRO A 27 -3.87 48.68 12.59
C PRO A 27 -4.15 48.90 11.10
N ASP A 28 -3.60 48.07 10.23
CA ASP A 28 -3.77 48.09 8.77
C ASP A 28 -4.97 47.26 8.29
N GLY A 29 -5.75 46.72 9.22
CA GLY A 29 -6.90 45.85 8.93
C GLY A 29 -6.54 44.40 8.49
N LYS A 30 -5.25 44.07 8.45
CA LYS A 30 -4.80 42.69 8.18
C LYS A 30 -4.68 41.91 9.49
N VAL A 31 -4.75 40.61 9.38
CA VAL A 31 -4.52 39.71 10.51
C VAL A 31 -3.14 39.97 11.11
N ASP A 32 -3.08 40.17 12.41
CA ASP A 32 -1.82 40.32 13.14
C ASP A 32 -1.18 38.93 13.31
N PRO A 33 -0.03 38.67 12.64
CA PRO A 33 0.61 37.34 12.63
C PRO A 33 1.00 36.87 14.04
N GLU A 34 1.25 37.76 14.98
CA GLU A 34 1.63 37.40 16.35
C GLU A 34 0.45 36.85 17.16
N THR A 35 -0.78 37.10 16.70
CA THR A 35 -2.01 36.54 17.32
C THR A 35 -2.46 35.23 16.73
N VAL A 36 -1.86 34.79 15.63
CA VAL A 36 -2.21 33.56 14.98
C VAL A 36 -1.46 32.40 15.63
N SER A 37 -2.19 31.53 16.33
CA SER A 37 -1.56 30.34 16.91
C SER A 37 -0.99 29.41 15.82
N PRO A 38 0.06 28.63 16.12
CA PRO A 38 0.58 27.64 15.19
C PRO A 38 -0.50 26.67 14.67
N ARG A 39 -1.51 26.36 15.49
CA ARG A 39 -2.64 25.47 15.12
C ARG A 39 -3.53 26.13 14.06
N VAL A 40 -3.88 27.41 14.23
CA VAL A 40 -4.68 28.17 13.25
C VAL A 40 -3.90 28.31 11.95
N ASN A 41 -2.61 28.61 12.03
CA ASN A 41 -1.76 28.70 10.85
C ASN A 41 -1.69 27.37 10.09
N ALA A 42 -1.53 26.24 10.80
CA ALA A 42 -1.55 24.91 10.21
C ALA A 42 -2.88 24.60 9.52
N MET A 43 -4.01 24.93 10.15
CA MET A 43 -5.33 24.75 9.56
C MET A 43 -5.52 25.63 8.30
N MET A 44 -5.12 26.88 8.36
CA MET A 44 -5.23 27.80 7.22
C MET A 44 -4.41 27.32 6.03
N LEU A 45 -3.17 26.87 6.27
CA LEU A 45 -2.32 26.31 5.23
C LEU A 45 -2.88 25.00 4.68
N ALA A 46 -3.44 24.14 5.53
CA ALA A 46 -4.11 22.92 5.09
C ALA A 46 -5.34 23.22 4.23
N LEU A 47 -6.18 24.19 4.62
CA LEU A 47 -7.33 24.63 3.85
C LEU A 47 -6.92 25.28 2.52
N LEU A 48 -5.94 26.16 2.54
CA LEU A 48 -5.41 26.78 1.32
C LEU A 48 -4.77 25.73 0.41
N GLY A 49 -4.03 24.79 0.97
CA GLY A 49 -3.48 23.66 0.24
C GLY A 49 -4.57 22.80 -0.42
N SER A 50 -5.66 22.51 0.29
CA SER A 50 -6.77 21.72 -0.27
C SER A 50 -7.55 22.44 -1.37
N HIS A 51 -7.67 23.77 -1.30
CA HIS A 51 -8.35 24.56 -2.33
C HIS A 51 -7.48 24.83 -3.56
N SER A 52 -6.17 24.77 -3.42
CA SER A 52 -5.23 24.91 -4.54
C SER A 52 -4.89 23.60 -5.22
N MET A 53 -5.54 22.49 -4.82
CA MET A 53 -5.33 21.20 -5.44
C MET A 53 -5.80 21.22 -6.89
N PRO A 54 -4.91 21.06 -7.88
CA PRO A 54 -5.34 20.81 -9.24
C PRO A 54 -6.15 19.50 -9.30
N PRO A 55 -6.94 19.30 -10.35
CA PRO A 55 -7.71 18.08 -10.54
C PRO A 55 -6.83 16.84 -10.32
N PRO A 56 -7.37 15.76 -9.76
CA PRO A 56 -6.60 14.55 -9.46
C PRO A 56 -5.89 13.91 -10.67
N TYR A 57 -6.19 14.36 -11.85
CA TYR A 57 -5.59 13.90 -13.10
C TYR A 57 -4.45 14.81 -13.63
N SER A 58 -4.07 15.86 -12.89
CA SER A 58 -2.90 16.66 -13.24
C SER A 58 -1.63 15.88 -12.94
N THR A 59 -0.79 15.65 -13.95
CA THR A 59 0.49 14.94 -13.80
C THR A 59 1.42 15.63 -12.81
N GLU A 60 1.39 16.94 -12.76
CA GLU A 60 2.19 17.73 -11.82
C GLU A 60 1.81 17.50 -10.36
N PHE A 61 0.51 17.31 -10.11
CA PHE A 61 -0.01 17.15 -8.75
C PHE A 61 -0.07 15.70 -8.30
N ALA A 62 -0.30 14.77 -9.22
CA ALA A 62 -0.59 13.37 -8.92
C ALA A 62 0.51 12.65 -8.11
N SER A 63 1.77 13.11 -8.19
CA SER A 63 2.91 12.39 -7.63
C SER A 63 3.47 12.97 -6.34
N GLU A 64 3.22 14.24 -5.97
CA GLU A 64 3.97 14.93 -4.92
C GLU A 64 3.13 15.77 -3.96
N TYR A 65 3.56 15.76 -2.67
CA TYR A 65 3.17 16.75 -1.67
C TYR A 65 4.07 17.98 -1.78
N LYS A 66 3.53 19.18 -1.55
CA LYS A 66 4.29 20.43 -1.62
C LYS A 66 4.87 20.85 -0.26
N SER A 67 4.42 20.22 0.85
CA SER A 67 4.94 20.44 2.19
C SER A 67 4.59 19.28 3.12
N THR A 68 5.32 19.14 4.24
CA THR A 68 4.97 18.22 5.33
C THR A 68 3.56 18.53 5.87
N LEU A 69 3.18 19.78 5.94
CA LEU A 69 1.85 20.22 6.38
C LEU A 69 0.73 19.74 5.43
N GLN A 70 0.95 19.78 4.10
CA GLN A 70 -0.03 19.24 3.16
C GLN A 70 -0.17 17.71 3.33
N LYS A 71 0.93 17.03 3.60
CA LYS A 71 0.98 15.59 3.85
C LYS A 71 0.20 15.18 5.10
N TRP A 72 0.10 16.05 6.12
CA TRP A 72 -0.68 15.81 7.34
C TRP A 72 -2.16 15.57 7.10
N ASN A 73 -2.71 16.04 6.00
CA ASN A 73 -4.11 15.76 5.67
C ASN A 73 -4.36 14.29 5.34
N SER A 74 -3.31 13.56 4.96
CA SER A 74 -3.41 12.16 4.52
C SER A 74 -2.80 11.16 5.52
N PHE A 75 -1.89 11.62 6.41
CA PHE A 75 -1.14 10.73 7.30
C PHE A 75 -1.04 11.28 8.71
N ALA A 76 -1.14 10.41 9.70
CA ALA A 76 -0.54 10.68 11.00
C ALA A 76 0.99 10.60 10.83
N GLN A 77 1.72 11.68 11.17
CA GLN A 77 3.16 11.74 10.89
C GLN A 77 3.97 12.28 12.07
N GLU A 78 5.22 11.83 12.12
CA GLU A 78 6.24 12.30 13.04
C GLU A 78 7.52 12.60 12.27
N ASN A 79 8.15 13.74 12.55
CA ASN A 79 9.44 14.12 11.98
C ASN A 79 10.56 13.62 12.90
N ILE A 80 11.55 12.96 12.31
CA ILE A 80 12.71 12.38 12.98
C ILE A 80 13.95 13.13 12.52
N ASP A 81 14.43 14.02 13.38
CA ASP A 81 15.47 14.99 13.05
C ASP A 81 16.82 14.70 13.74
N THR A 82 16.81 13.79 14.74
CA THR A 82 18.03 13.44 15.50
C THR A 82 18.27 11.93 15.55
N GLU A 83 19.52 11.54 15.79
CA GLU A 83 19.94 10.15 15.94
C GLU A 83 19.21 9.48 17.09
N GLU A 84 18.99 10.17 18.21
CA GLU A 84 18.30 9.65 19.39
C GLU A 84 16.81 9.36 19.09
N GLN A 85 16.15 10.24 18.34
CA GLN A 85 14.77 10.00 17.90
C GLN A 85 14.71 8.78 16.99
N PHE A 86 15.66 8.68 16.05
CA PHE A 86 15.73 7.53 15.16
C PHE A 86 15.97 6.22 15.91
N ASP A 87 16.94 6.17 16.81
CA ASP A 87 17.25 4.98 17.61
C ASP A 87 16.06 4.53 18.43
N LYS A 88 15.30 5.47 18.99
CA LYS A 88 14.07 5.15 19.74
C LYS A 88 13.04 4.43 18.85
N ILE A 89 12.68 5.00 17.70
CA ILE A 89 11.71 4.36 16.80
C ILE A 89 12.26 3.06 16.22
N TYR A 90 13.56 3.00 15.92
CA TYR A 90 14.20 1.81 15.39
C TYR A 90 14.09 0.63 16.35
N ASP A 91 14.43 0.83 17.63
CA ASP A 91 14.36 -0.21 18.66
C ASP A 91 12.92 -0.62 18.99
N GLU A 92 11.97 0.30 18.90
CA GLU A 92 10.55 0.03 19.11
C GLU A 92 9.96 -0.78 17.94
N TYR A 93 10.17 -0.33 16.72
CA TYR A 93 9.47 -0.87 15.55
C TYR A 93 10.13 -2.10 14.94
N LYS A 94 11.43 -2.33 15.15
CA LYS A 94 12.09 -3.56 14.66
C LYS A 94 11.54 -4.85 15.28
N ALA A 95 10.88 -4.76 16.44
CA ALA A 95 10.29 -5.90 17.12
C ALA A 95 8.82 -6.14 16.76
N LYS A 96 8.17 -5.21 16.04
CA LYS A 96 6.77 -5.34 15.63
C LYS A 96 6.64 -6.35 14.49
N THR A 97 5.68 -7.26 14.60
CA THR A 97 5.43 -8.34 13.63
C THR A 97 4.08 -8.24 12.94
N ASP A 98 3.22 -7.34 13.40
CA ASP A 98 1.82 -7.12 13.00
C ASP A 98 1.61 -5.76 12.32
N THR A 99 2.68 -5.17 11.86
CA THR A 99 2.69 -3.86 11.21
C THR A 99 3.32 -3.97 9.82
N LEU A 100 2.69 -3.35 8.85
CA LEU A 100 3.21 -3.24 7.49
C LEU A 100 3.99 -1.96 7.33
N PHE A 101 5.16 -2.05 6.75
CA PHE A 101 6.06 -0.93 6.54
C PHE A 101 6.36 -0.72 5.05
N ARG A 102 6.58 0.53 4.67
CA ARG A 102 7.03 0.90 3.32
C ARG A 102 7.98 2.08 3.37
N GLY A 103 9.20 1.91 2.83
CA GLY A 103 10.16 3.00 2.67
C GLY A 103 9.98 3.75 1.36
N GLN A 104 10.10 5.07 1.41
CA GLN A 104 10.23 5.95 0.24
C GLN A 104 11.35 6.96 0.44
N ARG A 105 12.25 7.08 -0.53
CA ARG A 105 13.40 7.99 -0.49
C ARG A 105 13.04 9.49 -0.53
N GLU A 106 11.83 9.82 -0.94
CA GLU A 106 11.34 11.19 -0.96
C GLU A 106 10.02 11.29 -0.20
N ALA A 107 10.00 12.06 0.88
CA ALA A 107 8.80 12.26 1.70
C ALA A 107 7.67 12.96 0.94
N LYS A 108 7.99 13.70 -0.11
CA LYS A 108 7.04 14.40 -0.96
C LYS A 108 6.22 13.48 -1.86
N TRP A 109 6.64 12.24 -2.10
CA TRP A 109 5.93 11.35 -3.02
C TRP A 109 4.66 10.79 -2.38
N ARG A 110 3.59 10.76 -3.15
CA ARG A 110 2.36 10.05 -2.82
C ARG A 110 2.52 8.54 -2.98
N LEU A 111 1.66 7.78 -2.33
CA LEU A 111 1.68 6.31 -2.39
C LEU A 111 1.02 5.78 -3.69
N TYR A 112 1.56 6.21 -4.82
CA TYR A 112 1.24 5.63 -6.11
C TYR A 112 2.07 4.38 -6.38
N ASN A 113 1.44 3.33 -6.90
CA ASN A 113 2.20 2.21 -7.47
C ASN A 113 2.90 2.64 -8.79
N LYS A 114 3.77 1.77 -9.29
CA LYS A 114 4.59 2.11 -10.46
C LYS A 114 3.75 2.22 -11.74
N LEU A 115 2.72 1.36 -11.89
CA LEU A 115 1.81 1.43 -13.03
C LEU A 115 1.03 2.74 -13.04
N GLN A 116 0.50 3.18 -11.90
CA GLN A 116 -0.23 4.44 -11.81
C GLN A 116 0.62 5.64 -12.23
N ARG A 117 1.89 5.67 -11.83
CA ARG A 117 2.79 6.76 -12.24
C ARG A 117 2.91 6.83 -13.75
N HIS A 118 3.10 5.68 -14.42
CA HIS A 118 3.12 5.62 -15.89
C HIS A 118 1.76 5.93 -16.49
N TRP A 119 0.67 5.43 -15.88
CA TRP A 119 -0.69 5.71 -16.34
C TRP A 119 -1.00 7.20 -16.39
N ILE A 120 -0.54 7.93 -15.37
CA ILE A 120 -0.72 9.38 -15.26
C ILE A 120 0.27 10.11 -16.16
N SER A 121 1.57 9.79 -16.10
CA SER A 121 2.62 10.52 -16.87
C SER A 121 2.50 10.34 -18.37
N ASP A 122 2.08 9.17 -18.82
CA ASP A 122 1.90 8.83 -20.22
C ASP A 122 0.47 9.15 -20.71
N GLU A 123 -0.37 9.77 -19.85
CA GLU A 123 -1.73 10.22 -20.12
C GLU A 123 -2.70 9.12 -20.61
N TYR A 124 -2.49 7.86 -20.15
CA TYR A 124 -3.36 6.73 -20.55
C TYR A 124 -4.81 6.90 -20.12
N PHE A 125 -5.08 7.71 -19.07
CA PHE A 125 -6.44 8.03 -18.66
C PHE A 125 -7.21 8.88 -19.70
N ASN A 126 -6.50 9.52 -20.65
CA ASN A 126 -7.08 10.26 -21.77
C ASN A 126 -7.24 9.38 -23.03
N ALA A 127 -6.65 8.19 -23.02
CA ALA A 127 -6.72 7.25 -24.14
C ALA A 127 -7.94 6.33 -24.00
N GLU A 128 -8.32 5.67 -25.09
CA GLU A 128 -9.36 4.61 -25.06
C GLU A 128 -8.89 3.33 -24.39
N THR A 129 -7.71 3.34 -23.76
CA THR A 129 -7.12 2.17 -23.11
C THR A 129 -7.83 1.87 -21.79
N ASN A 130 -8.40 0.68 -21.69
CA ASN A 130 -9.04 0.22 -20.47
C ASN A 130 -7.98 -0.28 -19.48
N PHE A 131 -8.04 0.17 -18.22
CA PHE A 131 -7.08 -0.21 -17.17
C PHE A 131 -7.14 -1.70 -16.86
N GLU A 132 -8.34 -2.29 -16.77
CA GLU A 132 -8.55 -3.72 -16.53
C GLU A 132 -7.92 -4.57 -17.64
N ASP A 133 -8.17 -4.23 -18.88
CA ASP A 133 -7.61 -4.93 -20.05
C ASP A 133 -6.08 -4.84 -20.08
N PHE A 134 -5.54 -3.68 -19.71
CA PHE A 134 -4.09 -3.49 -19.63
C PHE A 134 -3.45 -4.38 -18.55
N VAL A 135 -4.04 -4.41 -17.35
CA VAL A 135 -3.55 -5.27 -16.26
C VAL A 135 -3.71 -6.75 -16.59
N SER A 136 -4.79 -7.12 -17.26
CA SER A 136 -5.00 -8.49 -17.75
C SER A 136 -3.92 -8.91 -18.75
N LYS A 137 -3.55 -8.05 -19.68
CA LYS A 137 -2.43 -8.28 -20.61
C LYS A 137 -1.08 -8.44 -19.89
N LEU A 138 -0.81 -7.63 -18.85
CA LEU A 138 0.40 -7.81 -18.02
C LEU A 138 0.49 -9.23 -17.46
N VAL A 139 -0.62 -9.71 -16.91
CA VAL A 139 -0.69 -11.07 -16.35
C VAL A 139 -0.48 -12.13 -17.43
N ASP A 140 -1.17 -12.04 -18.56
CA ASP A 140 -1.09 -13.02 -19.62
C ASP A 140 0.32 -13.10 -20.23
N ILE A 141 0.93 -11.94 -20.51
CA ILE A 141 2.30 -11.91 -21.06
C ILE A 141 3.29 -12.39 -20.00
N GLY A 142 3.17 -11.93 -18.75
CA GLY A 142 4.04 -12.36 -17.66
C GLY A 142 3.97 -13.88 -17.44
N LYS A 143 2.78 -14.44 -17.48
CA LYS A 143 2.56 -15.89 -17.39
C LYS A 143 3.18 -16.65 -18.55
N ASN A 144 3.05 -16.14 -19.77
CA ASN A 144 3.61 -16.79 -20.96
C ASN A 144 5.15 -16.72 -20.99
N ASP A 145 5.73 -15.58 -20.62
CA ASP A 145 7.16 -15.36 -20.77
C ASP A 145 7.99 -15.86 -19.57
N TYR A 146 7.37 -15.96 -18.35
CA TYR A 146 8.10 -16.21 -17.10
C TYR A 146 7.51 -17.32 -16.23
N ALA A 147 6.63 -18.20 -16.75
CA ALA A 147 6.00 -19.26 -15.96
C ALA A 147 7.01 -20.10 -15.17
N ASP A 148 8.10 -20.54 -15.82
CA ASP A 148 9.12 -21.39 -15.19
C ASP A 148 9.84 -20.66 -14.06
N ASN A 149 10.15 -19.37 -14.23
CA ASN A 149 10.78 -18.55 -13.20
C ASN A 149 9.86 -18.33 -12.00
N ILE A 150 8.57 -18.07 -12.25
CA ILE A 150 7.56 -17.82 -11.19
C ILE A 150 7.41 -19.06 -10.30
N VAL A 151 7.42 -20.27 -10.88
CA VAL A 151 7.19 -21.51 -10.15
C VAL A 151 8.47 -22.16 -9.60
N GLU A 152 9.65 -21.63 -9.93
CA GLU A 152 10.92 -22.28 -9.62
C GLU A 152 11.09 -22.57 -8.12
N ILE A 153 10.79 -21.57 -7.26
CA ILE A 153 10.88 -21.69 -5.80
C ILE A 153 9.67 -22.43 -5.21
N LEU A 154 8.53 -22.40 -5.91
CA LEU A 154 7.25 -22.90 -5.43
C LEU A 154 6.96 -24.37 -5.80
N LYS A 155 7.92 -25.10 -6.33
CA LYS A 155 7.76 -26.46 -6.88
C LYS A 155 7.07 -27.48 -5.95
N THR A 156 7.02 -27.22 -4.66
CA THR A 156 6.42 -28.11 -3.66
C THR A 156 5.03 -27.65 -3.17
N ASN A 157 4.53 -26.51 -3.62
CA ASN A 157 3.26 -25.96 -3.17
C ASN A 157 2.10 -26.51 -4.00
N HIS A 158 1.01 -26.89 -3.32
CA HIS A 158 -0.22 -27.41 -3.94
C HIS A 158 -1.21 -26.32 -4.36
N VAL A 159 -0.78 -25.08 -4.40
CA VAL A 159 -1.59 -23.91 -4.74
C VAL A 159 -1.41 -23.60 -6.22
N ASP A 160 -2.37 -22.91 -6.85
CA ASP A 160 -2.19 -22.35 -8.19
C ASP A 160 -1.08 -21.28 -8.17
N THR A 161 0.12 -21.73 -8.54
CA THR A 161 1.35 -20.91 -8.52
C THR A 161 1.39 -19.86 -9.64
N LEU A 162 0.49 -19.94 -10.61
CA LEU A 162 0.37 -19.00 -11.73
C LEU A 162 -0.92 -18.17 -11.64
N ASN A 163 -1.47 -17.99 -10.45
CA ASN A 163 -2.58 -17.07 -10.26
C ASN A 163 -2.15 -15.62 -10.56
N PRO A 164 -3.08 -14.72 -10.96
CA PRO A 164 -2.74 -13.36 -11.36
C PRO A 164 -1.92 -12.57 -10.35
N ILE A 165 -2.18 -12.71 -9.05
CA ILE A 165 -1.41 -12.00 -8.01
C ILE A 165 0.01 -12.54 -7.90
N SER A 166 0.22 -13.86 -8.01
CA SER A 166 1.56 -14.47 -8.04
C SER A 166 2.37 -13.97 -9.24
N VAL A 167 1.74 -13.89 -10.41
CA VAL A 167 2.39 -13.33 -11.62
C VAL A 167 2.74 -11.86 -11.43
N LEU A 168 1.79 -11.03 -10.99
CA LEU A 168 2.03 -9.60 -10.75
C LEU A 168 3.09 -9.36 -9.67
N SER A 169 3.12 -10.18 -8.62
CA SER A 169 4.15 -10.15 -7.58
C SER A 169 5.54 -10.36 -8.16
N PHE A 170 5.72 -11.42 -8.97
CA PHE A 170 6.98 -11.69 -9.64
C PHE A 170 7.39 -10.53 -10.55
N LEU A 171 6.48 -10.04 -11.39
CA LEU A 171 6.73 -8.93 -12.30
C LEU A 171 7.13 -7.65 -11.55
N GLN A 172 6.45 -7.34 -10.44
CA GLN A 172 6.74 -6.18 -9.59
C GLN A 172 8.16 -6.23 -9.04
N HIS A 173 8.59 -7.35 -8.48
CA HIS A 173 9.92 -7.52 -7.92
C HIS A 173 11.04 -7.54 -8.98
N HIS A 174 10.67 -7.76 -10.23
CA HIS A 174 11.60 -7.75 -11.37
C HIS A 174 11.39 -6.53 -12.28
N ASN A 175 11.00 -5.40 -11.68
CA ASN A 175 10.98 -4.06 -12.27
C ASN A 175 9.83 -3.74 -13.25
N CYS A 176 8.85 -4.62 -13.50
CA CYS A 176 7.67 -4.29 -14.27
C CYS A 176 6.75 -3.31 -13.52
N PRO A 177 6.19 -2.29 -14.16
CA PRO A 177 5.10 -1.51 -13.58
C PRO A 177 3.83 -2.37 -13.40
N THR A 178 3.36 -2.51 -12.17
CA THR A 178 2.15 -3.25 -11.82
C THR A 178 1.24 -2.42 -10.91
N PRO A 179 -0.03 -2.81 -10.72
CA PRO A 179 -0.95 -2.14 -9.78
C PRO A 179 -0.67 -2.48 -8.30
N LEU A 180 0.39 -3.23 -8.04
CA LEU A 180 0.80 -3.58 -6.68
C LEU A 180 1.70 -2.51 -6.07
N LEU A 181 1.58 -2.34 -4.77
CA LEU A 181 2.45 -1.50 -3.95
C LEU A 181 3.18 -2.40 -2.96
N ASP A 182 4.52 -2.37 -3.00
CA ASP A 182 5.34 -3.19 -2.12
C ASP A 182 5.30 -2.66 -0.68
N TRP A 183 5.06 -3.57 0.25
CA TRP A 183 5.18 -3.37 1.69
C TRP A 183 5.99 -4.51 2.28
N THR A 184 6.40 -4.38 3.52
CA THR A 184 7.18 -5.40 4.23
C THR A 184 6.76 -5.47 5.69
N TYR A 185 6.88 -6.66 6.29
CA TYR A 185 6.75 -6.82 7.74
C TYR A 185 7.99 -6.40 8.53
N SER A 186 9.08 -6.04 7.85
CA SER A 186 10.33 -5.65 8.49
C SER A 186 10.52 -4.13 8.44
N PHE A 187 10.54 -3.50 9.61
CA PHE A 187 10.87 -2.08 9.71
C PHE A 187 12.25 -1.76 9.12
N GLN A 188 13.25 -2.63 9.40
CA GLN A 188 14.61 -2.48 8.88
C GLN A 188 14.65 -2.49 7.36
N ASN A 189 13.91 -3.41 6.72
CA ASN A 189 13.82 -3.45 5.26
C ASN A 189 13.18 -2.18 4.70
N ALA A 190 12.12 -1.67 5.34
CA ALA A 190 11.50 -0.42 4.92
C ALA A 190 12.44 0.78 5.06
N VAL A 191 13.21 0.85 6.17
CA VAL A 191 14.25 1.86 6.36
C VAL A 191 15.31 1.74 5.28
N TYR A 192 15.76 0.52 4.95
CA TYR A 192 16.69 0.30 3.84
C TYR A 192 16.15 0.88 2.52
N PHE A 193 14.90 0.58 2.17
CA PHE A 193 14.27 1.11 0.95
C PHE A 193 14.10 2.63 0.95
N ALA A 194 13.91 3.24 2.13
CA ALA A 194 13.87 4.69 2.25
C ALA A 194 15.23 5.34 1.94
N LEU A 195 16.33 4.61 2.14
CA LEU A 195 17.69 5.08 1.86
C LEU A 195 18.25 4.60 0.52
N ASP A 196 17.60 3.62 -0.12
CA ASP A 196 18.13 3.03 -1.37
C ASP A 196 17.97 4.04 -2.53
N GLY A 197 19.12 4.50 -3.04
CA GLY A 197 19.18 5.55 -4.06
C GLY A 197 18.79 6.94 -3.56
N LEU A 198 18.93 7.19 -2.24
CA LEU A 198 18.71 8.50 -1.64
C LEU A 198 19.57 9.55 -2.34
N GLN A 199 18.97 10.68 -2.65
CA GLN A 199 19.66 11.83 -3.23
C GLN A 199 19.70 12.96 -2.20
N PRO A 200 20.84 13.69 -2.11
CA PRO A 200 20.90 14.91 -1.30
C PRO A 200 19.83 15.88 -1.76
N ASN A 201 19.28 16.66 -0.81
CA ASN A 201 18.35 17.71 -1.16
C ASN A 201 19.04 18.73 -2.08
N GLN A 202 18.40 19.03 -3.19
CA GLN A 202 18.83 20.08 -4.13
C GLN A 202 17.81 21.22 -4.20
N GLY A 203 16.69 21.10 -3.49
CA GLY A 203 15.59 22.05 -3.48
C GLY A 203 15.61 23.02 -2.29
N THR A 204 14.63 23.89 -2.28
CA THR A 204 14.40 24.88 -1.22
C THR A 204 13.16 24.55 -0.38
N ILE A 205 12.51 23.41 -0.67
CA ILE A 205 11.25 23.00 -0.04
C ILE A 205 11.58 22.01 1.08
N GLU A 206 11.14 22.33 2.32
CA GLU A 206 11.44 21.59 3.55
C GLU A 206 11.15 20.07 3.43
N ILE A 207 10.07 19.66 2.81
CA ILE A 207 9.72 18.24 2.68
C ILE A 207 10.76 17.42 1.89
N GLU A 208 11.59 18.07 1.07
CA GLU A 208 12.66 17.42 0.31
C GLU A 208 13.87 17.06 1.17
N ASP A 209 13.96 17.57 2.41
CA ASP A 209 14.97 17.17 3.39
C ASP A 209 14.71 15.79 4.00
N TYR A 210 13.55 15.19 3.71
CA TYR A 210 13.10 13.97 4.35
C TYR A 210 12.91 12.82 3.35
N CYS A 211 13.26 11.61 3.78
CA CYS A 211 12.70 10.36 3.30
C CYS A 211 11.58 9.92 4.25
N SER A 212 10.80 8.91 3.88
CA SER A 212 9.69 8.47 4.73
C SER A 212 9.63 6.96 4.88
N VAL A 213 9.27 6.52 6.09
CA VAL A 213 8.80 5.16 6.35
C VAL A 213 7.34 5.24 6.76
N TYR A 214 6.49 4.69 5.92
CA TYR A 214 5.06 4.55 6.16
C TYR A 214 4.78 3.27 6.92
N PHE A 215 3.73 3.27 7.74
CA PHE A 215 3.29 2.06 8.42
C PHE A 215 1.78 2.00 8.59
N ILE A 216 1.25 0.78 8.54
CA ILE A 216 -0.16 0.46 8.69
C ILE A 216 -0.24 -0.71 9.65
N GLU A 217 -1.04 -0.56 10.71
CA GLU A 217 -1.29 -1.68 11.63
C GLU A 217 -2.12 -2.75 10.90
N GLU A 218 -1.71 -4.01 11.02
CA GLU A 218 -2.35 -5.13 10.29
C GLU A 218 -3.84 -5.27 10.60
N GLU A 219 -4.28 -4.80 11.77
CA GLU A 219 -5.70 -4.79 12.15
C GLU A 219 -6.61 -4.07 11.15
N TYR A 220 -6.07 -3.12 10.37
CA TYR A 220 -6.84 -2.44 9.30
C TYR A 220 -7.07 -3.33 8.07
N PHE A 221 -6.31 -4.41 7.95
CA PHE A 221 -6.41 -5.39 6.87
C PHE A 221 -6.85 -6.77 7.35
N GLN A 222 -7.40 -6.84 8.57
CA GLN A 222 -7.83 -8.12 9.12
C GLN A 222 -8.83 -8.82 8.19
N GLU A 223 -9.05 -10.09 8.46
CA GLU A 223 -9.93 -11.05 7.80
C GLU A 223 -11.12 -10.45 7.02
N GLY A 224 -11.60 -9.28 7.45
CA GLY A 224 -12.76 -8.60 6.87
C GLY A 224 -12.59 -8.26 5.39
N ASN A 225 -11.43 -7.79 4.96
CA ASN A 225 -11.24 -7.38 3.55
C ASN A 225 -11.14 -8.62 2.65
N LEU A 226 -10.26 -9.57 2.97
CA LEU A 226 -10.10 -10.80 2.20
C LEU A 226 -11.39 -11.65 2.25
N ARG A 227 -12.05 -11.70 3.39
CA ARG A 227 -13.33 -12.38 3.55
C ARG A 227 -14.39 -11.77 2.65
N ASN A 228 -14.54 -10.46 2.63
CA ASN A 228 -15.51 -9.77 1.77
C ASN A 228 -15.24 -10.06 0.29
N ILE A 229 -13.97 -10.00 -0.15
CA ILE A 229 -13.60 -10.36 -1.52
C ILE A 229 -14.03 -11.78 -1.86
N ILE A 230 -13.81 -12.73 -0.97
CA ILE A 230 -14.20 -14.13 -1.19
C ILE A 230 -15.73 -14.27 -1.22
N GLU A 231 -16.44 -13.62 -0.31
CA GLU A 231 -17.90 -13.65 -0.25
C GLU A 231 -18.50 -13.08 -1.54
N ASP A 232 -18.04 -11.91 -1.99
CA ASP A 232 -18.52 -11.27 -3.23
C ASP A 232 -18.21 -12.11 -4.47
N VAL A 233 -17.02 -12.71 -4.55
CA VAL A 233 -16.66 -13.60 -5.65
C VAL A 233 -17.59 -14.82 -5.69
N ILE A 234 -17.92 -15.39 -4.53
CA ILE A 234 -18.82 -16.55 -4.44
C ILE A 234 -20.25 -16.15 -4.76
N GLU A 235 -20.73 -15.02 -4.27
CA GLU A 235 -22.06 -14.50 -4.60
C GLU A 235 -22.23 -14.22 -6.10
N SER A 236 -21.17 -13.78 -6.76
CA SER A 236 -21.16 -13.54 -8.22
C SER A 236 -21.08 -14.81 -9.06
N MET A 237 -20.66 -15.95 -8.48
CA MET A 237 -20.55 -17.22 -9.21
C MET A 237 -21.92 -17.78 -9.62
N GLN A 238 -22.01 -18.23 -10.86
CA GLN A 238 -23.15 -19.04 -11.31
C GLN A 238 -23.13 -20.42 -10.61
N GLU A 239 -24.32 -21.00 -10.39
CA GLU A 239 -24.47 -22.28 -9.68
C GLU A 239 -23.60 -23.41 -10.27
N GLU A 240 -23.47 -23.47 -11.59
CA GLU A 240 -22.66 -24.48 -12.27
C GLU A 240 -21.15 -24.27 -12.07
N GLU A 241 -20.71 -23.00 -11.98
CA GLU A 241 -19.31 -22.68 -11.69
C GLU A 241 -18.97 -23.04 -10.25
N LEU A 242 -19.87 -22.72 -9.31
CA LEU A 242 -19.72 -23.07 -7.90
C LEU A 242 -19.62 -24.59 -7.73
N LYS A 243 -20.47 -25.39 -8.39
CA LYS A 243 -20.40 -26.85 -8.37
C LYS A 243 -19.07 -27.37 -8.92
N LYS A 244 -18.57 -26.81 -10.02
CA LYS A 244 -17.26 -27.16 -10.57
C LYS A 244 -16.13 -26.85 -9.60
N MET A 245 -16.16 -25.69 -8.97
CA MET A 245 -15.18 -25.29 -7.96
C MET A 245 -15.19 -26.25 -6.77
N ILE A 246 -16.37 -26.54 -6.20
CA ILE A 246 -16.53 -27.48 -5.09
C ILE A 246 -15.95 -28.85 -5.44
N LYS A 247 -16.27 -29.35 -6.62
CA LYS A 247 -15.75 -30.66 -7.09
C LYS A 247 -14.23 -30.67 -7.19
N MET A 248 -13.64 -29.58 -7.70
CA MET A 248 -12.19 -29.46 -7.85
C MET A 248 -11.50 -29.38 -6.48
N VAL A 249 -12.02 -28.57 -5.55
CA VAL A 249 -11.45 -28.40 -4.20
C VAL A 249 -11.63 -29.66 -3.35
N ALA A 250 -12.74 -30.39 -3.52
CA ALA A 250 -12.98 -31.64 -2.82
C ALA A 250 -12.03 -32.77 -3.29
N ASN A 251 -11.49 -32.67 -4.50
CA ASN A 251 -10.50 -33.60 -5.05
C ASN A 251 -10.83 -35.09 -4.82
N GLY A 252 -12.08 -35.47 -5.04
CA GLY A 252 -12.56 -36.84 -4.84
C GLY A 252 -13.00 -37.21 -3.41
N ASP A 253 -12.82 -36.33 -2.45
CA ASP A 253 -13.35 -36.52 -1.08
C ASP A 253 -14.83 -36.13 -1.04
N GLU A 254 -15.69 -37.17 -1.00
CA GLU A 254 -17.14 -37.02 -0.98
C GLU A 254 -17.65 -36.31 0.28
N LYS A 255 -17.05 -36.57 1.44
CA LYS A 255 -17.44 -35.87 2.69
C LYS A 255 -17.14 -34.36 2.64
N LYS A 256 -15.95 -34.06 2.10
CA LYS A 256 -15.54 -32.65 1.90
C LYS A 256 -16.45 -31.97 0.89
N ARG A 257 -16.79 -32.65 -0.22
CA ARG A 257 -17.72 -32.15 -1.24
C ARG A 257 -19.09 -31.79 -0.65
N VAL A 258 -19.69 -32.75 0.06
CA VAL A 258 -21.01 -32.54 0.69
C VAL A 258 -20.98 -31.43 1.75
N ALA A 259 -19.94 -31.39 2.56
CA ALA A 259 -19.78 -30.32 3.55
C ALA A 259 -19.66 -28.93 2.89
N MET A 260 -18.94 -28.84 1.79
CA MET A 260 -18.81 -27.60 1.00
C MET A 260 -20.13 -27.21 0.32
N GLU A 261 -20.85 -28.18 -0.28
CA GLU A 261 -22.15 -27.92 -0.89
C GLU A 261 -23.16 -27.39 0.14
N ILE A 262 -23.20 -27.95 1.34
CA ILE A 262 -24.06 -27.46 2.43
C ILE A 262 -23.63 -26.05 2.86
N HIS A 263 -22.34 -25.82 2.98
CA HIS A 263 -21.78 -24.52 3.38
C HIS A 263 -22.13 -23.43 2.37
N PHE A 264 -21.97 -23.71 1.09
CA PHE A 264 -22.24 -22.76 0.01
C PHE A 264 -23.72 -22.69 -0.41
N ALA A 265 -24.57 -23.67 -0.03
CA ALA A 265 -26.00 -23.66 -0.36
C ALA A 265 -26.74 -22.41 0.14
N GLY A 266 -26.27 -21.81 1.23
CA GLY A 266 -26.79 -20.56 1.77
C GLY A 266 -26.02 -19.32 1.32
N ARG A 267 -24.98 -19.45 0.50
CA ARG A 267 -24.02 -18.37 0.15
C ARG A 267 -23.62 -17.52 1.37
N LYS A 268 -23.56 -18.15 2.55
CA LYS A 268 -23.21 -17.50 3.80
C LYS A 268 -21.71 -17.64 4.05
N ALA A 269 -21.20 -16.72 4.85
CA ALA A 269 -19.81 -16.56 5.23
C ALA A 269 -18.97 -17.85 5.21
N LEU A 270 -17.92 -17.83 4.43
CA LEU A 270 -16.95 -18.89 4.32
C LEU A 270 -16.17 -19.07 5.62
N ASP A 271 -16.05 -20.32 6.05
CA ASP A 271 -14.89 -20.72 6.85
C ASP A 271 -13.70 -20.86 5.90
N ILE A 272 -12.98 -19.76 5.71
CA ILE A 272 -11.88 -19.64 4.75
C ILE A 272 -10.78 -20.68 5.02
N THR A 273 -10.60 -21.07 6.29
CA THR A 273 -9.62 -22.09 6.69
C THR A 273 -9.85 -23.45 6.03
N ARG A 274 -11.06 -23.68 5.52
CA ARG A 274 -11.46 -24.94 4.84
C ARG A 274 -11.41 -24.86 3.32
N VAL A 275 -11.23 -23.67 2.75
CA VAL A 275 -11.25 -23.45 1.29
C VAL A 275 -9.82 -23.35 0.73
N ASN A 276 -8.96 -24.25 1.15
CA ASN A 276 -7.60 -24.38 0.62
C ASN A 276 -7.65 -25.00 -0.78
N GLY A 277 -8.08 -24.24 -1.78
CA GLY A 277 -8.21 -24.75 -3.15
C GLY A 277 -7.67 -23.78 -4.19
N SER A 278 -6.76 -24.27 -5.03
CA SER A 278 -6.14 -23.52 -6.13
C SER A 278 -7.17 -22.80 -7.01
N GLY A 279 -8.32 -23.42 -7.24
CA GLY A 279 -9.36 -22.85 -8.09
C GLY A 279 -10.07 -21.63 -7.51
N LEU A 280 -10.24 -21.54 -6.19
CA LEU A 280 -10.82 -20.36 -5.57
C LEU A 280 -9.84 -19.17 -5.61
N ILE A 281 -8.57 -19.42 -5.29
CA ILE A 281 -7.52 -18.41 -5.36
C ILE A 281 -7.44 -17.84 -6.78
N THR A 282 -7.40 -18.73 -7.79
CA THR A 282 -7.38 -18.28 -9.19
C THR A 282 -8.60 -17.43 -9.53
N LYS A 283 -9.80 -17.87 -9.16
CA LYS A 283 -11.03 -17.11 -9.44
C LYS A 283 -11.02 -15.77 -8.73
N MET A 284 -10.66 -15.75 -7.45
CA MET A 284 -10.61 -14.55 -6.62
C MET A 284 -9.60 -13.53 -7.13
N THR A 285 -8.45 -14.00 -7.64
CA THR A 285 -7.38 -13.14 -8.14
C THR A 285 -7.54 -12.76 -9.62
N MET A 286 -8.57 -13.25 -10.32
CA MET A 286 -8.88 -12.77 -11.67
C MET A 286 -9.08 -11.25 -11.70
N ILE A 287 -8.49 -10.59 -12.68
CA ILE A 287 -8.47 -9.12 -12.73
C ILE A 287 -9.86 -8.51 -12.75
N TYR A 288 -10.80 -9.11 -13.48
CA TYR A 288 -12.19 -8.64 -13.54
C TYR A 288 -12.94 -8.73 -12.18
N ASN A 289 -12.46 -9.56 -11.24
CA ASN A 289 -12.95 -9.58 -9.87
C ASN A 289 -12.22 -8.53 -9.02
N LEU A 290 -10.88 -8.50 -9.09
CA LEU A 290 -10.07 -7.59 -8.29
C LEU A 290 -10.35 -6.11 -8.57
N ILE A 291 -10.69 -5.78 -9.82
CA ILE A 291 -10.96 -4.39 -10.20
C ILE A 291 -12.18 -3.80 -9.49
N ASN A 292 -13.08 -4.66 -9.00
CA ASN A 292 -14.23 -4.22 -8.22
C ASN A 292 -13.89 -3.88 -6.76
N PHE A 293 -12.69 -4.23 -6.31
CA PHE A 293 -12.21 -3.90 -4.96
C PHE A 293 -11.24 -2.72 -5.06
N PRO A 294 -11.58 -1.56 -4.48
CA PRO A 294 -10.74 -0.37 -4.54
C PRO A 294 -9.33 -0.65 -4.01
N MET A 295 -9.23 -1.45 -2.95
CA MET A 295 -7.98 -1.85 -2.33
C MET A 295 -8.10 -3.27 -1.79
N ALA A 296 -7.04 -4.04 -1.91
CA ALA A 296 -6.92 -5.37 -1.30
C ALA A 296 -5.49 -5.61 -0.82
N TYR A 297 -5.36 -6.48 0.18
CA TYR A 297 -4.09 -6.85 0.80
C TYR A 297 -3.79 -8.33 0.53
N PHE A 298 -2.57 -8.62 0.12
CA PHE A 298 -2.12 -9.97 -0.21
C PHE A 298 -0.84 -10.32 0.54
N SER A 299 -0.90 -11.34 1.38
CA SER A 299 0.22 -11.86 2.15
C SER A 299 0.19 -13.38 2.22
N ASP A 300 1.36 -14.01 2.17
CA ASP A 300 1.50 -15.46 2.44
C ASP A 300 1.60 -15.78 3.95
N ARG A 301 1.60 -14.75 4.82
CA ARG A 301 1.58 -14.90 6.28
C ARG A 301 0.19 -15.12 6.87
N ASN A 302 -0.85 -15.10 6.07
CA ASN A 302 -2.23 -15.14 6.55
C ASN A 302 -2.58 -16.53 7.11
N ILE A 303 -2.14 -16.80 8.32
CA ILE A 303 -2.28 -18.10 9.00
C ILE A 303 -3.75 -18.38 9.31
N ASP A 304 -4.52 -17.35 9.69
CA ASP A 304 -5.90 -17.49 10.14
C ASP A 304 -6.86 -17.84 9.03
N THR A 305 -6.59 -17.38 7.81
CA THR A 305 -7.40 -17.73 6.63
C THR A 305 -6.92 -18.99 5.93
N GLY A 306 -5.70 -19.44 6.21
CA GLY A 306 -5.06 -20.56 5.49
C GLY A 306 -4.88 -20.30 3.99
N THR A 307 -5.11 -19.06 3.54
CA THR A 307 -5.01 -18.69 2.13
C THR A 307 -3.56 -18.38 1.78
N HIS A 308 -3.05 -19.02 0.74
CA HIS A 308 -1.69 -18.87 0.27
C HIS A 308 -1.68 -18.42 -1.19
N PHE A 309 -1.17 -17.22 -1.43
CA PHE A 309 -1.20 -16.60 -2.77
C PHE A 309 0.03 -16.92 -3.62
N SER A 310 0.99 -17.65 -3.08
CA SER A 310 2.25 -17.97 -3.75
C SER A 310 3.07 -16.72 -4.10
N LEU A 311 3.10 -15.75 -3.20
CA LEU A 311 3.85 -14.50 -3.37
C LEU A 311 5.36 -14.73 -3.20
N ASN A 312 5.76 -15.70 -2.39
CA ASN A 312 7.16 -16.02 -2.10
C ASN A 312 7.83 -16.76 -3.29
N ASN A 313 7.72 -16.19 -4.48
CA ASN A 313 8.19 -16.74 -5.75
C ASN A 313 9.56 -16.19 -6.19
N SER A 314 10.24 -15.43 -5.33
CA SER A 314 11.64 -15.05 -5.52
C SER A 314 12.37 -14.94 -4.18
N HIS A 315 13.71 -15.14 -4.17
CA HIS A 315 14.52 -14.96 -2.97
C HIS A 315 14.51 -13.51 -2.45
N ASN A 316 14.34 -12.55 -3.35
CA ASN A 316 14.21 -11.14 -2.97
C ASN A 316 12.97 -10.94 -2.09
N ILE A 317 11.81 -11.46 -2.48
CA ILE A 317 10.57 -11.35 -1.70
C ILE A 317 10.72 -11.98 -0.31
N LEU A 318 11.34 -13.16 -0.25
CA LEU A 318 11.58 -13.87 1.02
C LEU A 318 12.41 -13.03 1.99
N ASN A 319 13.57 -12.52 1.55
CA ASN A 319 14.45 -11.71 2.40
C ASN A 319 13.82 -10.36 2.75
N GLN A 320 13.08 -9.79 1.83
CA GLN A 320 12.35 -8.55 2.04
C GLN A 320 11.11 -8.70 2.91
N GLN A 321 10.68 -9.93 3.22
CA GLN A 321 9.41 -10.22 3.89
C GLN A 321 8.24 -9.50 3.22
N GLY A 322 8.20 -9.60 1.89
CA GLY A 322 7.33 -8.82 1.03
C GLY A 322 5.85 -9.15 1.17
N VAL A 323 5.05 -8.14 1.04
CA VAL A 323 3.59 -8.17 1.03
C VAL A 323 3.10 -7.08 0.09
N PHE A 324 1.90 -7.23 -0.47
CA PHE A 324 1.39 -6.32 -1.47
C PHE A 324 0.05 -5.71 -1.11
N LEU A 325 -0.07 -4.42 -1.35
CA LEU A 325 -1.35 -3.74 -1.46
C LEU A 325 -1.71 -3.58 -2.93
N TRP A 326 -2.88 -4.11 -3.29
CA TRP A 326 -3.53 -3.88 -4.58
C TRP A 326 -4.25 -2.54 -4.56
N ASN A 327 -4.12 -1.78 -5.64
CA ASN A 327 -4.89 -0.57 -5.87
C ASN A 327 -5.55 -0.67 -7.26
N ALA A 328 -6.86 -0.81 -7.26
CA ALA A 328 -7.67 -0.94 -8.49
C ALA A 328 -7.81 0.38 -9.26
N HIS A 329 -7.56 1.52 -8.60
CA HIS A 329 -7.82 2.82 -9.21
C HIS A 329 -6.61 3.29 -10.05
N PRO A 330 -6.79 3.66 -11.32
CA PRO A 330 -5.68 4.01 -12.20
C PRO A 330 -4.96 5.31 -11.82
N THR A 331 -5.61 6.23 -11.10
CA THR A 331 -5.10 7.59 -10.84
C THR A 331 -5.20 8.07 -9.39
N LYS A 332 -5.83 7.31 -8.48
CA LYS A 332 -5.97 7.68 -7.06
C LYS A 332 -4.94 6.93 -6.21
N PRO A 333 -4.13 7.62 -5.39
CA PRO A 333 -3.14 6.96 -4.54
C PRO A 333 -3.80 6.21 -3.38
N ILE A 334 -3.08 5.22 -2.84
CA ILE A 334 -3.64 4.26 -1.87
C ILE A 334 -4.09 4.92 -0.56
N GLU A 335 -3.40 5.96 -0.10
CA GLU A 335 -3.77 6.68 1.12
C GLU A 335 -5.16 7.32 1.05
N LEU A 336 -5.54 7.81 -0.14
CA LEU A 336 -6.88 8.38 -0.33
C LEU A 336 -7.96 7.29 -0.38
N ILE A 337 -7.65 6.16 -1.01
CA ILE A 337 -8.58 5.02 -1.07
C ILE A 337 -8.79 4.42 0.32
N GLY A 338 -7.69 4.19 1.05
CA GLY A 338 -7.78 3.66 2.42
C GLY A 338 -8.56 4.59 3.34
N ASP A 339 -8.34 5.89 3.25
CA ASP A 339 -9.10 6.89 4.01
C ASP A 339 -10.60 6.84 3.69
N GLU A 340 -10.97 6.75 2.41
CA GLU A 340 -12.38 6.66 1.99
C GLU A 340 -13.03 5.37 2.51
N MET A 341 -12.39 4.21 2.30
CA MET A 341 -12.94 2.91 2.71
C MET A 341 -13.15 2.79 4.22
N TYR A 342 -12.19 3.26 5.01
CA TYR A 342 -12.22 3.02 6.45
C TYR A 342 -12.88 4.16 7.24
N LYS A 343 -12.91 5.39 6.74
CA LYS A 343 -13.66 6.48 7.39
C LYS A 343 -15.16 6.28 7.34
N GLU A 344 -15.68 5.71 6.26
CA GLU A 344 -17.09 5.40 6.09
C GLU A 344 -17.60 4.39 7.11
N THR A 345 -16.73 3.52 7.63
CA THR A 345 -17.09 2.51 8.63
C THR A 345 -17.04 3.04 10.07
N LYS A 346 -16.60 4.27 10.29
CA LYS A 346 -16.36 4.87 11.61
C LYS A 346 -17.49 5.84 11.98
N SER A 347 -17.71 6.01 13.29
CA SER A 347 -18.49 7.13 13.77
C SER A 347 -17.80 8.45 13.41
N LEU A 348 -18.55 9.57 13.41
CA LEU A 348 -18.00 10.90 13.11
C LEU A 348 -16.82 11.28 14.02
N GLN A 349 -16.83 10.86 15.28
CA GLN A 349 -15.75 11.12 16.21
C GLN A 349 -14.53 10.27 15.87
N GLU A 350 -14.70 8.99 15.69
CA GLU A 350 -13.63 8.06 15.31
C GLU A 350 -13.03 8.42 13.94
N ALA A 351 -13.85 8.83 12.97
CA ALA A 351 -13.39 9.25 11.66
C ALA A 351 -12.50 10.52 11.70
N ARG A 352 -12.68 11.40 12.69
CA ARG A 352 -11.81 12.57 12.88
C ARG A 352 -10.43 12.22 13.42
N GLU A 353 -10.35 11.18 14.22
CA GLU A 353 -9.11 10.69 14.83
C GLU A 353 -8.44 9.61 13.97
N TYR A 354 -9.15 9.07 12.99
CA TYR A 354 -8.69 7.99 12.16
C TYR A 354 -7.67 8.46 11.11
N SER A 355 -6.61 7.68 10.98
CA SER A 355 -5.66 7.78 9.87
C SER A 355 -5.35 6.38 9.37
N PHE A 356 -5.65 6.10 8.10
CA PHE A 356 -5.40 4.81 7.47
C PHE A 356 -3.93 4.42 7.53
N CYS A 357 -3.04 5.38 7.36
CA CYS A 357 -1.61 5.16 7.31
C CYS A 357 -0.89 6.23 8.14
N SER A 358 0.12 5.81 8.88
CA SER A 358 1.03 6.70 9.60
C SER A 358 2.39 6.74 8.90
N CYS A 359 3.22 7.76 9.19
CA CYS A 359 4.58 7.78 8.66
C CYS A 359 5.56 8.50 9.59
N PHE A 360 6.81 8.04 9.53
CA PHE A 360 7.99 8.76 9.98
C PHE A 360 8.60 9.49 8.80
N ASN A 361 8.75 10.82 8.89
CA ASN A 361 9.58 11.57 7.98
C ASN A 361 10.98 11.66 8.60
N ILE A 362 11.94 10.98 8.02
CA ILE A 362 13.29 10.85 8.55
C ILE A 362 14.20 11.81 7.80
N HIS A 363 14.86 12.71 8.53
CA HIS A 363 15.74 13.69 7.93
C HIS A 363 16.94 13.02 7.25
N LYS A 364 17.21 13.36 6.00
CA LYS A 364 18.24 12.73 5.16
C LYS A 364 19.66 12.86 5.72
N SER A 365 19.93 13.87 6.58
CA SER A 365 21.23 14.00 7.25
C SER A 365 21.57 12.82 8.16
N LEU A 366 20.57 12.03 8.59
CA LEU A 366 20.76 10.86 9.43
C LEU A 366 21.21 9.62 8.66
N GLU A 367 21.34 9.70 7.32
CA GLU A 367 21.67 8.56 6.46
C GLU A 367 22.88 7.74 6.97
N GLY A 368 23.96 8.41 7.34
CA GLY A 368 25.19 7.73 7.80
C GLY A 368 24.98 6.90 9.06
N HIS A 369 24.26 7.47 10.05
CA HIS A 369 23.92 6.77 11.28
C HIS A 369 22.99 5.58 11.00
N ILE A 370 21.95 5.79 10.18
CA ILE A 370 20.97 4.77 9.85
C ILE A 370 21.61 3.59 9.11
N ARG A 371 22.47 3.86 8.11
CA ARG A 371 23.16 2.78 7.38
C ARG A 371 24.01 1.92 8.31
N LYS A 372 24.72 2.54 9.27
CA LYS A 372 25.48 1.80 10.28
C LYS A 372 24.58 0.87 11.11
N ARG A 373 23.43 1.35 11.59
CA ARG A 373 22.47 0.54 12.34
C ARG A 373 21.94 -0.64 11.51
N LEU A 374 21.64 -0.42 10.23
CA LEU A 374 21.19 -1.48 9.32
C LEU A 374 22.27 -2.52 9.08
N GLU A 375 23.54 -2.11 8.89
CA GLU A 375 24.68 -3.02 8.74
C GLU A 375 24.91 -3.85 9.99
N GLU A 376 24.80 -3.27 11.20
CA GLU A 376 24.88 -3.98 12.48
C GLU A 376 23.82 -5.08 12.60
N ASP A 377 22.62 -4.86 12.05
CA ASP A 377 21.52 -5.84 12.00
C ASP A 377 21.63 -6.77 10.76
N GLY A 378 22.67 -6.65 9.93
CA GLY A 378 22.89 -7.48 8.74
C GLY A 378 22.02 -7.14 7.53
N ILE A 379 21.36 -5.99 7.55
CA ILE A 379 20.53 -5.51 6.43
C ILE A 379 21.43 -4.81 5.41
N THR A 380 21.91 -5.58 4.45
CA THR A 380 22.82 -5.11 3.39
C THR A 380 22.14 -5.24 2.03
N LYS A 381 22.79 -4.69 0.99
CA LYS A 381 22.30 -4.82 -0.39
C LYS A 381 22.22 -6.29 -0.82
N GLU A 382 23.20 -7.08 -0.46
CA GLU A 382 23.26 -8.52 -0.79
C GLU A 382 22.19 -9.32 -0.06
N PHE A 383 21.81 -8.89 1.15
CA PHE A 383 20.67 -9.49 1.87
C PHE A 383 19.35 -9.13 1.20
N ILE A 384 19.14 -7.86 0.85
CA ILE A 384 17.88 -7.37 0.26
C ILE A 384 17.70 -7.91 -1.17
N TYR A 385 18.78 -7.98 -1.97
CA TYR A 385 18.79 -8.39 -3.37
C TYR A 385 19.74 -9.58 -3.61
N PRO A 386 19.41 -10.78 -3.08
CA PRO A 386 20.30 -11.94 -3.20
C PRO A 386 20.34 -12.56 -4.60
N THR A 387 19.35 -12.29 -5.45
CA THR A 387 19.29 -12.84 -6.80
C THR A 387 19.69 -11.81 -7.85
N PRO A 388 20.32 -12.25 -8.97
CA PRO A 388 20.59 -11.36 -10.10
C PRO A 388 19.30 -10.73 -10.64
N ASP A 389 19.42 -9.50 -11.13
CA ASP A 389 18.31 -8.76 -11.69
C ASP A 389 17.76 -9.46 -12.95
N ILE A 390 16.59 -10.08 -12.83
CA ILE A 390 15.72 -10.35 -13.96
C ILE A 390 14.97 -9.06 -14.22
N ASN A 391 15.00 -8.58 -15.46
CA ASN A 391 14.29 -7.35 -15.83
C ASN A 391 13.04 -7.71 -16.66
N THR A 392 11.86 -7.56 -16.07
CA THR A 392 10.58 -7.83 -16.70
C THR A 392 9.92 -6.58 -17.31
N TRP A 393 10.65 -5.50 -17.48
CA TRP A 393 10.15 -4.25 -18.08
C TRP A 393 9.55 -4.47 -19.48
N GLU A 394 10.09 -5.40 -20.24
CA GLU A 394 9.58 -5.72 -21.58
C GLU A 394 8.11 -6.20 -21.59
N VAL A 395 7.62 -6.80 -20.49
CA VAL A 395 6.21 -7.18 -20.34
C VAL A 395 5.32 -5.93 -20.39
N PHE A 396 5.73 -4.89 -19.67
CA PHE A 396 5.04 -3.60 -19.69
C PHE A 396 5.05 -2.98 -21.10
N GLU A 397 6.19 -3.00 -21.79
CA GLU A 397 6.28 -2.47 -23.16
C GLU A 397 5.45 -3.28 -24.16
N LYS A 398 5.38 -4.61 -24.01
CA LYS A 398 4.52 -5.46 -24.83
C LYS A 398 3.03 -5.19 -24.55
N SER A 399 2.66 -4.88 -23.30
CA SER A 399 1.27 -4.58 -22.94
C SER A 399 0.73 -3.27 -23.50
N LYS A 400 1.61 -2.33 -23.86
CA LYS A 400 1.25 -1.07 -24.53
C LYS A 400 0.87 -1.28 -26.01
N LYS A 401 1.34 -2.36 -26.60
CA LYS A 401 1.06 -2.64 -28.03
C LYS A 401 -0.35 -3.23 -28.12
N GLN A 402 -1.20 -2.57 -28.88
CA GLN A 402 -2.58 -3.02 -29.18
C GLN A 402 -2.60 -4.27 -30.03
#